data_8456c85b4c8a29ecac652204b7a98ede
#
_entry.id   8456c85b4c8a29ecac652204b7a98ede
#
_cell.length_a   1.000
_cell.length_b   1.000
_cell.length_c   1.000
_cell.angle_alpha   90.00
_cell.angle_beta   90.00
_cell.angle_gamma   90.00
#
_symmetry.space_group_name_H-M   'P 1'
#
loop_
_entity.id
_entity.type
_entity.pdbx_description
1 polymer ?
#
loop_
_entity_poly.entity_id
_entity_poly.type
_entity_poly.pdbx_seq_one_letter_code
_entity_poly.pdbx_strand_id
1 'polypeptide(L)'
;NVILGRKSEVLWGQPYIEDYIGDVKYQISPQSFFQVNPMQTEKLYAKALEYAGLTGNETVWDLYCGIGTISLFLAKNARKVYGVEIVPQAIEDARNNAKRNGIDNAEFFVGKAEEVVPAFYEKALKQAQDSEAGKSIRPDVVVVDPPRKGCEEVLLETIVKMQPQRIVYVSCDSATLARDLKF
;
A
#
# COMPACT_ATOMS: atom_id res chain seq x y z
N ASN A 1 -4.40 17.49 17.67
CA ASN A 1 -5.57 18.12 17.06
C ASN A 1 -6.32 17.09 16.24
N VAL A 2 -7.54 16.76 16.66
CA VAL A 2 -8.45 15.90 15.89
C VAL A 2 -9.22 16.82 14.94
N ILE A 3 -8.97 16.70 13.64
CA ILE A 3 -9.61 17.52 12.61
C ILE A 3 -11.01 16.97 12.28
N LEU A 4 -11.16 15.63 12.28
CA LEU A 4 -12.41 14.94 11.99
C LEU A 4 -12.95 14.25 13.25
N GLY A 5 -14.28 14.28 13.43
CA GLY A 5 -14.96 13.54 14.49
C GLY A 5 -14.85 12.02 14.30
N ARG A 6 -15.12 11.28 15.38
CA ARG A 6 -15.14 9.80 15.35
C ARG A 6 -16.38 9.21 14.67
N LYS A 7 -17.41 10.03 14.48
CA LYS A 7 -18.69 9.63 13.84
C LYS A 7 -18.96 10.61 12.71
N SER A 8 -19.42 10.09 11.59
CA SER A 8 -19.96 10.85 10.48
C SER A 8 -21.42 10.49 10.29
N GLU A 9 -22.26 11.50 10.01
CA GLU A 9 -23.69 11.32 9.73
C GLU A 9 -23.94 11.79 8.30
N VAL A 10 -24.67 10.97 7.54
CA VAL A 10 -25.09 11.32 6.18
C VAL A 10 -26.32 12.21 6.29
N LEU A 11 -26.16 13.47 5.96
CA LEU A 11 -27.30 14.42 5.92
C LEU A 11 -28.07 14.32 4.60
N TRP A 12 -27.39 13.98 3.51
CA TRP A 12 -27.97 13.80 2.18
C TRP A 12 -27.00 13.03 1.27
N GLY A 13 -27.54 12.20 0.36
CA GLY A 13 -26.75 11.47 -0.64
C GLY A 13 -26.08 10.20 -0.10
N GLN A 14 -24.89 9.92 -0.56
CA GLN A 14 -24.12 8.73 -0.18
C GLN A 14 -23.06 9.06 0.89
N PRO A 15 -22.64 8.09 1.74
CA PRO A 15 -21.61 8.30 2.74
C PRO A 15 -20.18 8.31 2.16
N TYR A 16 -20.03 8.46 0.86
CA TYR A 16 -18.75 8.44 0.13
C TYR A 16 -18.84 9.30 -1.13
N ILE A 17 -17.68 9.64 -1.66
CA ILE A 17 -17.53 10.17 -3.02
C ILE A 17 -16.84 9.15 -3.90
N GLU A 18 -16.96 9.29 -5.22
CA GLU A 18 -16.30 8.43 -6.18
C GLU A 18 -15.37 9.26 -7.07
N ASP A 19 -14.18 8.75 -7.33
CA ASP A 19 -13.21 9.36 -8.23
C ASP A 19 -12.37 8.27 -8.92
N TYR A 20 -11.57 8.67 -9.90
CA TYR A 20 -10.74 7.79 -10.70
C TYR A 20 -9.26 8.16 -10.60
N ILE A 21 -8.38 7.16 -10.64
CA ILE A 21 -6.96 7.31 -10.93
C ILE A 21 -6.65 6.36 -12.09
N GLY A 22 -6.36 6.92 -13.25
CA GLY A 22 -6.38 6.15 -14.49
C GLY A 22 -7.74 5.52 -14.74
N ASP A 23 -7.78 4.23 -14.97
CA ASP A 23 -9.00 3.44 -15.18
C ASP A 23 -9.46 2.68 -13.91
N VAL A 24 -8.89 2.97 -12.75
CA VAL A 24 -9.33 2.42 -11.47
C VAL A 24 -10.28 3.39 -10.77
N LYS A 25 -11.49 2.89 -10.46
CA LYS A 25 -12.53 3.64 -9.75
C LYS A 25 -12.41 3.44 -8.25
N TYR A 26 -12.37 4.53 -7.49
CA TYR A 26 -12.29 4.51 -6.04
C TYR A 26 -13.56 5.05 -5.40
N GLN A 27 -14.01 4.36 -4.37
CA GLN A 27 -14.95 4.87 -3.39
C GLN A 27 -14.15 5.38 -2.20
N ILE A 28 -14.41 6.63 -1.80
CA ILE A 28 -13.62 7.35 -0.81
C ILE A 28 -14.54 7.72 0.33
N SER A 29 -14.31 7.14 1.51
CA SER A 29 -15.07 7.48 2.72
C SER A 29 -14.57 8.79 3.35
N PRO A 30 -15.37 9.48 4.20
CA PRO A 30 -15.01 10.78 4.78
C PRO A 30 -13.73 10.77 5.62
N GLN A 31 -13.31 9.61 6.14
CA GLN A 31 -12.13 9.48 7.00
C GLN A 31 -10.91 8.96 6.24
N SER A 32 -11.05 8.67 4.95
CA SER A 32 -9.97 8.14 4.12
C SER A 32 -9.17 9.26 3.48
N PHE A 33 -7.86 9.07 3.43
CA PHE A 33 -7.00 9.96 2.65
C PHE A 33 -7.11 9.61 1.16
N PHE A 34 -7.26 10.64 0.34
CA PHE A 34 -7.21 10.54 -1.12
C PHE A 34 -6.48 11.74 -1.69
N GLN A 35 -5.69 11.53 -2.74
CA GLN A 35 -4.93 12.60 -3.39
C GLN A 35 -5.85 13.59 -4.09
N VAL A 36 -5.76 14.87 -3.74
CA VAL A 36 -6.69 15.92 -4.21
C VAL A 36 -6.39 16.45 -5.61
N ASN A 37 -5.26 16.06 -6.23
CA ASN A 37 -4.89 16.49 -7.57
C ASN A 37 -4.78 15.26 -8.50
N PRO A 38 -5.88 14.84 -9.16
CA PRO A 38 -5.91 13.61 -9.95
C PRO A 38 -4.88 13.58 -11.06
N MET A 39 -4.66 14.68 -11.76
CA MET A 39 -3.69 14.75 -12.86
C MET A 39 -2.23 14.52 -12.38
N GLN A 40 -1.87 15.03 -11.21
CA GLN A 40 -0.54 14.81 -10.65
C GLN A 40 -0.44 13.43 -9.99
N THR A 41 -1.52 12.94 -9.43
CA THR A 41 -1.59 11.60 -8.86
C THR A 41 -1.36 10.53 -9.91
N GLU A 42 -1.98 10.66 -11.09
CA GLU A 42 -1.71 9.73 -12.20
C GLU A 42 -0.25 9.73 -12.64
N LYS A 43 0.38 10.91 -12.73
CA LYS A 43 1.81 11.02 -13.06
C LYS A 43 2.69 10.39 -11.99
N LEU A 44 2.37 10.62 -10.71
CA LEU A 44 3.09 10.04 -9.58
C LEU A 44 3.00 8.51 -9.60
N TYR A 45 1.81 7.97 -9.79
CA TYR A 45 1.58 6.52 -9.80
C TYR A 45 2.13 5.85 -11.06
N ALA A 46 2.10 6.54 -12.21
CA ALA A 46 2.80 6.09 -13.40
C ALA A 46 4.32 6.00 -13.18
N LYS A 47 4.92 6.95 -12.44
CA LYS A 47 6.32 6.88 -12.04
C LYS A 47 6.60 5.78 -11.03
N ALA A 48 5.72 5.56 -10.05
CA ALA A 48 5.83 4.44 -9.13
C ALA A 48 5.78 3.10 -9.87
N LEU A 49 4.88 2.94 -10.84
CA LEU A 49 4.79 1.76 -11.70
C LEU A 49 6.06 1.56 -12.55
N GLU A 50 6.56 2.64 -13.17
CA GLU A 50 7.81 2.62 -13.96
C GLU A 50 8.99 2.12 -13.10
N TYR A 51 9.15 2.65 -11.87
CA TYR A 51 10.23 2.26 -10.98
C TYR A 51 10.03 0.87 -10.38
N ALA A 52 8.80 0.45 -10.17
CA ALA A 52 8.48 -0.91 -9.76
C ALA A 52 8.88 -1.95 -10.83
N GLY A 53 8.86 -1.57 -12.11
CA GLY A 53 9.32 -2.39 -13.24
C GLY A 53 8.60 -3.74 -13.31
N LEU A 54 7.28 -3.72 -13.12
CA LEU A 54 6.45 -4.92 -13.07
C LEU A 54 6.26 -5.55 -14.46
N THR A 55 6.31 -6.87 -14.50
CA THR A 55 6.13 -7.71 -15.72
C THR A 55 4.92 -8.63 -15.65
N GLY A 56 4.18 -8.60 -14.54
CA GLY A 56 3.06 -9.50 -14.26
C GLY A 56 3.43 -10.72 -13.38
N ASN A 57 4.71 -10.89 -13.04
CA ASN A 57 5.19 -12.03 -12.25
C ASN A 57 5.55 -11.66 -10.81
N GLU A 58 5.61 -10.39 -10.49
CA GLU A 58 6.11 -9.88 -9.23
C GLU A 58 5.06 -9.94 -8.12
N THR A 59 5.54 -10.21 -6.91
CA THR A 59 4.82 -9.96 -5.65
C THR A 59 5.21 -8.60 -5.12
N VAL A 60 4.22 -7.73 -4.96
CA VAL A 60 4.39 -6.35 -4.48
C VAL A 60 3.84 -6.23 -3.07
N TRP A 61 4.57 -5.55 -2.20
CA TRP A 61 4.07 -5.07 -0.92
C TRP A 61 3.92 -3.56 -0.97
N ASP A 62 2.70 -3.08 -0.68
CA ASP A 62 2.36 -1.66 -0.58
C ASP A 62 2.11 -1.33 0.90
N LEU A 63 3.05 -0.61 1.50
CA LEU A 63 3.04 -0.30 2.92
C LEU A 63 2.54 1.14 3.12
N TYR A 64 1.61 1.31 4.07
CA TYR A 64 0.80 2.51 4.25
C TYR A 64 -0.19 2.72 3.10
N CYS A 65 -0.87 1.63 2.67
CA CYS A 65 -1.63 1.60 1.42
C CYS A 65 -2.94 2.43 1.42
N GLY A 66 -3.38 2.93 2.58
CA GLY A 66 -4.66 3.65 2.67
C GLY A 66 -5.83 2.84 2.14
N ILE A 67 -6.63 3.44 1.27
CA ILE A 67 -7.75 2.78 0.58
C ILE A 67 -7.32 1.97 -0.66
N GLY A 68 -6.03 1.64 -0.74
CA GLY A 68 -5.46 0.82 -1.79
C GLY A 68 -5.19 1.56 -3.11
N THR A 69 -4.96 2.88 -3.07
CA THR A 69 -4.80 3.67 -4.30
C THR A 69 -3.61 3.22 -5.13
N ILE A 70 -2.43 3.09 -4.54
CA ILE A 70 -1.24 2.58 -5.22
C ILE A 70 -1.37 1.08 -5.45
N SER A 71 -1.81 0.32 -4.43
CA SER A 71 -1.99 -1.14 -4.52
C SER A 71 -2.79 -1.56 -5.76
N LEU A 72 -3.97 -0.96 -5.96
CA LEU A 72 -4.88 -1.32 -7.04
C LEU A 72 -4.38 -0.83 -8.40
N PHE A 73 -3.68 0.30 -8.43
CA PHE A 73 -3.04 0.79 -9.64
C PHE A 73 -1.94 -0.16 -10.12
N LEU A 74 -1.13 -0.69 -9.19
CA LEU A 74 -0.05 -1.63 -9.50
C LEU A 74 -0.58 -3.06 -9.78
N ALA A 75 -1.69 -3.45 -9.18
CA ALA A 75 -2.22 -4.82 -9.25
C ALA A 75 -2.45 -5.32 -10.68
N LYS A 76 -2.77 -4.43 -11.61
CA LYS A 76 -2.95 -4.76 -13.04
C LYS A 76 -1.68 -5.27 -13.73
N ASN A 77 -0.52 -4.94 -13.16
CA ASN A 77 0.79 -5.29 -13.72
C ASN A 77 1.60 -6.19 -12.79
N ALA A 78 1.00 -6.69 -11.71
CA ALA A 78 1.63 -7.57 -10.73
C ALA A 78 0.96 -8.94 -10.68
N ARG A 79 1.69 -9.96 -10.28
CA ARG A 79 1.11 -11.28 -9.96
C ARG A 79 0.26 -11.21 -8.70
N LYS A 80 0.75 -10.54 -7.66
CA LYS A 80 0.07 -10.40 -6.37
C LYS A 80 0.48 -9.09 -5.70
N VAL A 81 -0.47 -8.42 -5.07
CA VAL A 81 -0.22 -7.23 -4.25
C VAL A 81 -0.71 -7.46 -2.83
N TYR A 82 0.10 -7.10 -1.86
CA TYR A 82 -0.24 -7.09 -0.44
C TYR A 82 -0.20 -5.66 0.09
N GLY A 83 -1.36 -5.15 0.53
CA GLY A 83 -1.48 -3.82 1.12
C GLY A 83 -1.55 -3.89 2.64
N VAL A 84 -0.84 -2.99 3.33
CA VAL A 84 -0.87 -2.88 4.80
C VAL A 84 -1.21 -1.46 5.19
N GLU A 85 -2.21 -1.30 6.07
CA GLU A 85 -2.68 -0.01 6.57
C GLU A 85 -3.18 -0.16 8.01
N ILE A 86 -2.90 0.83 8.85
CA ILE A 86 -3.28 0.81 10.27
C ILE A 86 -4.78 1.10 10.47
N VAL A 87 -5.41 1.84 9.56
CA VAL A 87 -6.81 2.27 9.68
C VAL A 87 -7.75 1.17 9.16
N PRO A 88 -8.55 0.49 10.02
CA PRO A 88 -9.41 -0.61 9.60
C PRO A 88 -10.41 -0.20 8.51
N GLN A 89 -10.98 1.00 8.60
CA GLN A 89 -11.94 1.51 7.61
C GLN A 89 -11.29 1.67 6.24
N ALA A 90 -10.05 2.16 6.17
CA ALA A 90 -9.32 2.28 4.92
C ALA A 90 -9.08 0.91 4.26
N ILE A 91 -8.79 -0.13 5.04
CA ILE A 91 -8.67 -1.49 4.54
C ILE A 91 -10.00 -2.04 4.04
N GLU A 92 -11.11 -1.74 4.71
CA GLU A 92 -12.44 -2.10 4.22
C GLU A 92 -12.73 -1.42 2.88
N ASP A 93 -12.44 -0.13 2.77
CA ASP A 93 -12.56 0.63 1.52
C ASP A 93 -11.64 0.04 0.43
N ALA A 94 -10.39 -0.33 0.75
CA ALA A 94 -9.47 -0.95 -0.20
C ALA A 94 -10.01 -2.28 -0.76
N ARG A 95 -10.56 -3.14 0.10
CA ARG A 95 -11.19 -4.40 -0.31
C ARG A 95 -12.43 -4.17 -1.20
N ASN A 96 -13.25 -3.19 -0.84
CA ASN A 96 -14.42 -2.81 -1.63
C ASN A 96 -14.00 -2.24 -2.99
N ASN A 97 -12.96 -1.41 -3.03
CA ASN A 97 -12.41 -0.86 -4.27
C ASN A 97 -11.81 -1.95 -5.15
N ALA A 98 -11.08 -2.93 -4.59
CA ALA A 98 -10.60 -4.09 -5.33
C ALA A 98 -11.75 -4.85 -6.00
N LYS A 99 -12.79 -5.16 -5.22
CA LYS A 99 -13.99 -5.88 -5.72
C LYS A 99 -14.72 -5.11 -6.81
N ARG A 100 -14.89 -3.77 -6.66
CA ARG A 100 -15.51 -2.91 -7.67
C ARG A 100 -14.82 -2.93 -9.02
N ASN A 101 -13.50 -3.02 -8.99
CA ASN A 101 -12.67 -3.00 -10.20
C ASN A 101 -12.35 -4.40 -10.73
N GLY A 102 -12.92 -5.47 -10.14
CA GLY A 102 -12.62 -6.85 -10.53
C GLY A 102 -11.16 -7.25 -10.32
N ILE A 103 -10.49 -6.64 -9.32
CA ILE A 103 -9.10 -6.91 -8.97
C ILE A 103 -9.10 -7.98 -7.87
N ASP A 104 -8.68 -9.19 -8.18
CA ASP A 104 -8.68 -10.37 -7.30
C ASP A 104 -7.29 -10.76 -6.79
N ASN A 105 -6.24 -10.15 -7.36
CA ASN A 105 -4.85 -10.39 -7.00
C ASN A 105 -4.30 -9.42 -5.93
N ALA A 106 -5.15 -8.59 -5.31
CA ALA A 106 -4.79 -7.71 -4.19
C ALA A 106 -5.38 -8.22 -2.87
N GLU A 107 -4.57 -8.24 -1.81
CA GLU A 107 -4.94 -8.64 -0.46
C GLU A 107 -4.51 -7.60 0.55
N PHE A 108 -5.37 -7.32 1.56
CA PHE A 108 -5.17 -6.18 2.45
C PHE A 108 -5.20 -6.59 3.92
N PHE A 109 -4.25 -6.07 4.71
CA PHE A 109 -4.06 -6.36 6.13
C PHE A 109 -4.19 -5.09 6.98
N VAL A 110 -4.97 -5.20 8.06
CA VAL A 110 -5.07 -4.15 9.06
C VAL A 110 -3.95 -4.29 10.07
N GLY A 111 -3.21 -3.24 10.28
CA GLY A 111 -2.18 -3.15 11.32
C GLY A 111 -1.09 -2.17 10.96
N LYS A 112 -0.19 -1.92 11.91
CA LYS A 112 0.98 -1.11 11.64
C LYS A 112 1.95 -1.91 10.76
N ALA A 113 2.50 -1.26 9.73
CA ALA A 113 3.47 -1.90 8.84
C ALA A 113 4.65 -2.47 9.63
N GLU A 114 5.11 -1.75 10.65
CA GLU A 114 6.20 -2.12 11.55
C GLU A 114 5.95 -3.40 12.38
N GLU A 115 4.69 -3.80 12.54
CA GLU A 115 4.27 -4.99 13.27
C GLU A 115 3.87 -6.13 12.32
N VAL A 116 3.08 -5.80 11.29
CA VAL A 116 2.52 -6.78 10.34
C VAL A 116 3.60 -7.37 9.45
N VAL A 117 4.47 -6.52 8.90
CA VAL A 117 5.50 -6.96 7.93
C VAL A 117 6.54 -7.88 8.55
N PRO A 118 7.13 -7.56 9.73
CA PRO A 118 8.06 -8.49 10.40
C PRO A 118 7.41 -9.82 10.76
N ALA A 119 6.19 -9.79 11.33
CA ALA A 119 5.48 -11.00 11.73
C ALA A 119 5.14 -11.91 10.53
N PHE A 120 4.76 -11.28 9.41
CA PHE A 120 4.49 -12.02 8.18
C PHE A 120 5.77 -12.62 7.59
N TYR A 121 6.87 -11.87 7.59
CA TYR A 121 8.16 -12.32 7.10
C TYR A 121 8.72 -13.50 7.93
N GLU A 122 8.63 -13.41 9.26
CA GLU A 122 9.05 -14.53 10.14
C GLU A 122 8.21 -15.78 9.90
N LYS A 123 6.90 -15.64 9.74
CA LYS A 123 6.01 -16.76 9.40
C LYS A 123 6.39 -17.39 8.06
N ALA A 124 6.69 -16.56 7.08
CA ALA A 124 7.13 -16.97 5.76
C ALA A 124 8.45 -17.76 5.82
N LEU A 125 9.42 -17.28 6.60
CA LEU A 125 10.70 -17.97 6.79
C LEU A 125 10.52 -19.36 7.42
N LYS A 126 9.64 -19.49 8.43
CA LYS A 126 9.33 -20.78 9.06
C LYS A 126 8.70 -21.75 8.05
N GLN A 127 7.77 -21.27 7.23
CA GLN A 127 7.11 -22.09 6.19
C GLN A 127 8.05 -22.44 5.02
N ALA A 128 9.04 -21.59 4.72
CA ALA A 128 10.00 -21.81 3.64
C ALA A 128 10.99 -22.96 3.95
N GLN A 129 11.18 -23.27 5.24
CA GLN A 129 11.99 -24.43 5.65
C GLN A 129 11.29 -25.76 5.33
N ASP A 130 9.96 -25.74 5.18
CA ASP A 130 9.13 -26.94 5.01
C ASP A 130 8.59 -27.13 3.57
N SER A 131 8.68 -26.13 2.67
CA SER A 131 8.13 -26.23 1.30
C SER A 131 8.53 -25.11 0.34
N GLU A 132 8.39 -25.35 -0.98
CA GLU A 132 8.51 -24.33 -2.05
C GLU A 132 7.53 -23.13 -1.90
N ALA A 133 6.46 -23.29 -1.12
CA ALA A 133 5.48 -22.26 -0.83
C ALA A 133 6.08 -21.00 -0.14
N GLY A 134 7.18 -21.15 0.58
CA GLY A 134 7.86 -20.02 1.24
C GLY A 134 8.51 -19.04 0.28
N LYS A 135 8.83 -19.43 -0.94
CA LYS A 135 9.37 -18.53 -1.98
C LYS A 135 8.31 -17.53 -2.49
N SER A 136 7.03 -17.90 -2.41
CA SER A 136 5.91 -17.09 -2.93
C SER A 136 5.57 -15.86 -2.09
N ILE A 137 6.13 -15.72 -0.89
CA ILE A 137 5.75 -14.69 0.08
C ILE A 137 6.78 -13.56 0.15
N ARG A 138 8.01 -13.78 -0.35
CA ARG A 138 9.02 -12.71 -0.43
C ARG A 138 8.57 -11.66 -1.44
N PRO A 139 8.63 -10.36 -1.09
CA PRO A 139 8.35 -9.32 -2.04
C PRO A 139 9.45 -9.25 -3.10
N ASP A 140 9.04 -9.16 -4.36
CA ASP A 140 9.94 -8.74 -5.44
C ASP A 140 10.10 -7.22 -5.40
N VAL A 141 9.01 -6.52 -5.06
CA VAL A 141 8.97 -5.06 -4.97
C VAL A 141 8.29 -4.65 -3.67
N VAL A 142 8.87 -3.68 -2.98
CA VAL A 142 8.23 -3.00 -1.85
C VAL A 142 7.97 -1.55 -2.24
N VAL A 143 6.73 -1.11 -2.08
CA VAL A 143 6.32 0.29 -2.23
C VAL A 143 6.00 0.83 -0.85
N VAL A 144 6.48 2.02 -0.53
CA VAL A 144 6.17 2.73 0.71
C VAL A 144 5.73 4.15 0.41
N ASP A 145 4.61 4.56 1.01
CA ASP A 145 4.12 5.96 1.01
C ASP A 145 3.83 6.39 2.45
N PRO A 146 4.88 6.53 3.27
CA PRO A 146 4.73 6.79 4.70
C PRO A 146 4.27 8.23 4.97
N PRO A 147 3.74 8.50 6.19
CA PRO A 147 3.49 9.86 6.64
C PRO A 147 4.78 10.68 6.68
N ARG A 148 4.67 12.01 6.87
CA ARG A 148 5.80 12.95 6.88
C ARG A 148 6.97 12.55 7.79
N LYS A 149 6.72 11.80 8.85
CA LYS A 149 7.76 11.29 9.76
C LYS A 149 8.65 10.20 9.13
N GLY A 150 8.28 9.63 7.99
CA GLY A 150 8.96 8.52 7.33
C GLY A 150 8.61 7.16 7.93
N CYS A 151 9.43 6.16 7.63
CA CYS A 151 9.31 4.80 8.14
C CYS A 151 9.95 4.67 9.53
N GLU A 152 9.42 3.75 10.34
CA GLU A 152 10.07 3.35 11.59
C GLU A 152 11.27 2.42 11.27
N GLU A 153 12.31 2.49 12.09
CA GLU A 153 13.57 1.76 11.90
C GLU A 153 13.36 0.24 11.77
N VAL A 154 12.50 -0.33 12.61
CA VAL A 154 12.14 -1.77 12.57
C VAL A 154 11.57 -2.19 11.20
N LEU A 155 10.81 -1.33 10.55
CA LEU A 155 10.28 -1.60 9.22
C LEU A 155 11.40 -1.57 8.17
N LEU A 156 12.27 -0.55 8.23
CA LEU A 156 13.42 -0.43 7.31
C LEU A 156 14.35 -1.65 7.44
N GLU A 157 14.70 -2.07 8.67
CA GLU A 157 15.47 -3.29 8.91
C GLU A 157 14.80 -4.53 8.28
N THR A 158 13.49 -4.63 8.42
CA THR A 158 12.75 -5.76 7.87
C THR A 158 12.77 -5.75 6.35
N ILE A 159 12.56 -4.59 5.72
CA ILE A 159 12.64 -4.44 4.26
C ILE A 159 14.05 -4.85 3.76
N VAL A 160 15.10 -4.39 4.43
CA VAL A 160 16.48 -4.78 4.09
C VAL A 160 16.69 -6.30 4.23
N LYS A 161 16.17 -6.92 5.31
CA LYS A 161 16.25 -8.38 5.51
C LYS A 161 15.47 -9.18 4.46
N MET A 162 14.37 -8.64 3.98
CA MET A 162 13.56 -9.26 2.90
C MET A 162 14.29 -9.27 1.55
N GLN A 163 15.22 -8.36 1.34
CA GLN A 163 16.01 -8.21 0.10
C GLN A 163 15.11 -8.16 -1.15
N PRO A 164 14.14 -7.23 -1.25
CA PRO A 164 13.38 -7.06 -2.47
C PRO A 164 14.29 -6.63 -3.62
N GLN A 165 13.90 -6.95 -4.85
CA GLN A 165 14.65 -6.52 -6.03
C GLN A 165 14.59 -4.99 -6.22
N ARG A 166 13.48 -4.37 -5.78
CA ARG A 166 13.26 -2.93 -5.87
C ARG A 166 12.49 -2.42 -4.66
N ILE A 167 12.82 -1.19 -4.28
CA ILE A 167 12.07 -0.40 -3.30
C ILE A 167 11.65 0.89 -3.99
N VAL A 168 10.36 1.16 -4.00
CA VAL A 168 9.78 2.42 -4.50
C VAL A 168 9.31 3.23 -3.31
N TYR A 169 9.97 4.34 -3.04
CA TYR A 169 9.64 5.22 -1.91
C TYR A 169 8.96 6.48 -2.44
N VAL A 170 7.68 6.65 -2.12
CA VAL A 170 6.93 7.88 -2.34
C VAL A 170 7.09 8.74 -1.10
N SER A 171 7.49 10.00 -1.24
CA SER A 171 7.75 10.88 -0.10
C SER A 171 7.27 12.30 -0.36
N CYS A 172 6.60 12.88 0.62
CA CYS A 172 6.27 14.31 0.65
C CYS A 172 7.29 15.15 1.45
N ASP A 173 8.34 14.52 2.01
CA ASP A 173 9.39 15.19 2.81
C ASP A 173 10.78 14.64 2.44
N SER A 174 11.58 15.47 1.79
CA SER A 174 12.91 15.08 1.30
C SER A 174 13.93 14.82 2.42
N ALA A 175 13.77 15.47 3.59
CA ALA A 175 14.70 15.27 4.71
C ALA A 175 14.48 13.91 5.37
N THR A 176 13.22 13.53 5.56
CA THR A 176 12.84 12.20 6.06
C THR A 176 13.24 11.10 5.08
N LEU A 177 13.02 11.32 3.78
CA LEU A 177 13.47 10.38 2.74
C LEU A 177 14.99 10.19 2.79
N ALA A 178 15.76 11.28 2.88
CA ALA A 178 17.22 11.19 2.96
C ALA A 178 17.71 10.47 4.23
N ARG A 179 16.97 10.59 5.35
CA ARG A 179 17.24 9.83 6.58
C ARG A 179 17.00 8.34 6.35
N ASP A 180 15.84 7.99 5.83
CA ASP A 180 15.44 6.59 5.64
C ASP A 180 16.31 5.86 4.61
N LEU A 181 16.82 6.57 3.59
CA LEU A 181 17.72 6.02 2.58
C LEU A 181 19.17 5.81 3.06
N LYS A 182 19.54 6.32 4.24
CA LYS A 182 20.85 6.02 4.85
C LYS A 182 20.90 4.67 5.54
N PHE A 183 19.73 4.10 5.76
CA PHE A 183 19.56 2.81 6.41
C PHE A 183 19.94 1.65 5.47
#